data_913269348270f9626da30b38ea8a1aa6
#
_entry.id   913269348270f9626da30b38ea8a1aa6
#
_cell.length_a   1.000
_cell.length_b   1.000
_cell.length_c   1.000
_cell.angle_alpha   90.00
_cell.angle_beta   90.00
_cell.angle_gamma   90.00
#
_symmetry.space_group_name_H-M   'P 1'
#
loop_
_entity.id
_entity.type
_entity.pdbx_description
1 polymer ?
#
loop_
_entity_poly.entity_id
_entity_poly.type
_entity_poly.pdbx_seq_one_letter_code
_entity_poly.pdbx_strand_id
1 'polypeptide(L)'
;GNSAIDWANELGEIARKVYLTYRKDTLKGHEASVTKLAENGVVCLPNTEIVRLFPAPDGDRIERVALRDLEEDTTAELRIDDLVVCHGYDLDRDIIDNSNVRIEMKDEYYVAGTPMCETSVPGLFAAGDILSHEGKLHLIAGCFQDAANAVNKAKQYIAPDAPGYGMVSSHNELFKERNRELKKRLFAELAVQK
;
A
#
# COMPACT_ATOMS: atom_id res chain seq x y z
N GLY A 1 12.71 -6.49 -5.18
CA GLY A 1 11.31 -6.85 -4.88
C GLY A 1 10.35 -6.36 -5.98
N ASN A 2 9.05 -6.65 -5.84
CA ASN A 2 8.04 -6.32 -6.85
C ASN A 2 8.05 -4.84 -7.26
N SER A 3 8.11 -3.91 -6.32
CA SER A 3 8.12 -2.47 -6.64
C SER A 3 9.25 -2.07 -7.58
N ALA A 4 10.44 -2.62 -7.41
CA ALA A 4 11.56 -2.34 -8.30
C ALA A 4 11.35 -2.91 -9.71
N ILE A 5 10.71 -4.09 -9.81
CA ILE A 5 10.38 -4.74 -11.08
C ILE A 5 9.31 -3.95 -11.81
N ASP A 6 8.27 -3.51 -11.09
CA ASP A 6 7.17 -2.75 -11.66
C ASP A 6 7.67 -1.41 -12.20
N TRP A 7 8.45 -0.66 -11.39
CA TRP A 7 9.08 0.58 -11.86
C TRP A 7 10.01 0.37 -13.04
N ALA A 8 10.82 -0.70 -13.04
CA ALA A 8 11.72 -0.99 -14.16
C ALA A 8 10.95 -1.28 -15.45
N ASN A 9 9.82 -1.98 -15.37
CA ASN A 9 8.96 -2.24 -16.52
C ASN A 9 8.31 -0.95 -17.04
N GLU A 10 7.75 -0.11 -16.17
CA GLU A 10 7.12 1.17 -16.57
C GLU A 10 8.16 2.11 -17.21
N LEU A 11 9.34 2.23 -16.59
CA LEU A 11 10.41 3.08 -17.11
C LEU A 11 11.03 2.53 -18.40
N GLY A 12 11.04 1.22 -18.59
CA GLY A 12 11.53 0.57 -19.81
C GLY A 12 10.79 1.03 -21.08
N GLU A 13 9.55 1.45 -20.96
CA GLU A 13 8.74 1.95 -22.08
C GLU A 13 9.07 3.39 -22.48
N ILE A 14 9.64 4.21 -21.57
CA ILE A 14 9.86 5.65 -21.77
C ILE A 14 11.32 6.09 -21.71
N ALA A 15 12.16 5.40 -20.93
CA ALA A 15 13.58 5.70 -20.80
C ALA A 15 14.38 5.02 -21.90
N ARG A 16 15.44 5.67 -22.36
CA ARG A 16 16.34 5.10 -23.37
C ARG A 16 17.00 3.81 -22.88
N LYS A 17 17.30 3.70 -21.57
CA LYS A 17 17.88 2.52 -20.95
C LYS A 17 17.59 2.48 -19.45
N VAL A 18 17.18 1.33 -18.96
CA VAL A 18 16.91 1.07 -17.55
C VAL A 18 17.86 -0.03 -17.06
N TYR A 19 18.48 0.21 -15.91
CA TYR A 19 19.27 -0.78 -15.19
C TYR A 19 18.57 -1.12 -13.89
N LEU A 20 18.42 -2.41 -13.59
CA LEU A 20 17.85 -2.92 -12.35
C LEU A 20 18.92 -3.66 -11.56
N THR A 21 19.41 -3.06 -10.47
CA THR A 21 20.41 -3.67 -9.58
C THR A 21 19.77 -4.40 -8.43
N TYR A 22 20.29 -5.56 -8.07
CA TYR A 22 19.84 -6.33 -6.90
C TYR A 22 20.96 -7.21 -6.34
N ARG A 23 20.99 -7.36 -5.00
CA ARG A 23 22.09 -7.98 -4.24
C ARG A 23 22.10 -9.51 -4.27
N LYS A 24 21.12 -10.16 -4.89
CA LYS A 24 21.02 -11.61 -4.98
C LYS A 24 21.29 -12.09 -6.40
N ASP A 25 21.56 -13.35 -6.56
CA ASP A 25 21.70 -14.02 -7.85
C ASP A 25 20.38 -14.06 -8.63
N THR A 26 19.28 -14.18 -7.91
CA THR A 26 17.95 -14.30 -8.49
C THR A 26 17.04 -13.13 -8.08
N LEU A 27 16.25 -12.66 -9.03
CA LEU A 27 15.23 -11.63 -8.83
C LEU A 27 13.94 -12.27 -8.33
N LYS A 28 13.49 -11.84 -7.13
CA LYS A 28 12.21 -12.29 -6.56
C LYS A 28 11.11 -11.32 -6.93
N GLY A 29 10.12 -11.81 -7.69
CA GLY A 29 8.94 -11.05 -8.10
C GLY A 29 7.92 -11.95 -8.79
N HIS A 30 6.81 -11.35 -9.22
CA HIS A 30 5.82 -12.05 -10.04
C HIS A 30 6.44 -12.48 -11.37
N GLU A 31 6.31 -13.76 -11.71
CA GLU A 31 6.96 -14.36 -12.88
C GLU A 31 6.67 -13.58 -14.18
N ALA A 32 5.42 -13.21 -14.40
CA ALA A 32 5.02 -12.41 -15.57
C ALA A 32 5.73 -11.04 -15.62
N SER A 33 5.86 -10.35 -14.47
CA SER A 33 6.56 -9.06 -14.40
C SER A 33 8.06 -9.22 -14.61
N VAL A 34 8.66 -10.30 -14.12
CA VAL A 34 10.09 -10.61 -14.36
C VAL A 34 10.35 -10.90 -15.82
N THR A 35 9.49 -11.68 -16.48
CA THR A 35 9.59 -11.96 -17.91
C THR A 35 9.52 -10.68 -18.74
N LYS A 36 8.61 -9.77 -18.40
CA LYS A 36 8.41 -8.49 -19.10
C LYS A 36 9.66 -7.59 -19.06
N LEU A 37 10.55 -7.71 -18.06
CA LEU A 37 11.79 -6.93 -17.99
C LEU A 37 12.67 -7.12 -19.25
N ALA A 38 12.79 -8.35 -19.73
CA ALA A 38 13.57 -8.64 -20.93
C ALA A 38 12.91 -8.07 -22.19
N GLU A 39 11.60 -8.15 -22.28
CA GLU A 39 10.81 -7.57 -23.38
C GLU A 39 10.95 -6.05 -23.45
N ASN A 40 10.98 -5.38 -22.28
CA ASN A 40 11.17 -3.94 -22.16
C ASN A 40 12.66 -3.50 -22.24
N GLY A 41 13.59 -4.42 -22.52
CA GLY A 41 15.01 -4.12 -22.68
C GLY A 41 15.70 -3.65 -21.39
N VAL A 42 15.15 -4.00 -20.22
CA VAL A 42 15.76 -3.69 -18.91
C VAL A 42 17.02 -4.52 -18.71
N VAL A 43 18.13 -3.87 -18.36
CA VAL A 43 19.38 -4.53 -18.03
C VAL A 43 19.39 -4.90 -16.55
N CYS A 44 19.25 -6.18 -16.27
CA CYS A 44 19.31 -6.74 -14.92
C CYS A 44 20.77 -6.96 -14.50
N LEU A 45 21.16 -6.43 -13.35
CA LEU A 45 22.47 -6.54 -12.74
C LEU A 45 22.34 -7.31 -11.41
N PRO A 46 22.46 -8.64 -11.42
CA PRO A 46 22.46 -9.45 -10.20
C PRO A 46 23.71 -9.19 -9.38
N ASN A 47 23.71 -9.62 -8.13
CA ASN A 47 24.84 -9.54 -7.20
C ASN A 47 25.52 -8.17 -7.16
N THR A 48 24.72 -7.11 -7.40
CA THR A 48 25.23 -5.75 -7.58
C THR A 48 24.58 -4.80 -6.58
N GLU A 49 25.40 -3.98 -5.95
CA GLU A 49 24.93 -2.90 -5.08
C GLU A 49 25.49 -1.53 -5.51
N ILE A 50 24.75 -0.48 -5.19
CA ILE A 50 25.20 0.90 -5.36
C ILE A 50 25.98 1.29 -4.09
N VAL A 51 27.27 1.59 -4.24
CA VAL A 51 28.15 1.92 -3.10
C VAL A 51 28.43 3.42 -2.99
N ARG A 52 28.23 4.18 -4.08
CA ARG A 52 28.45 5.63 -4.08
C ARG A 52 27.60 6.34 -5.11
N LEU A 53 27.13 7.53 -4.76
CA LEU A 53 26.43 8.46 -5.63
C LEU A 53 27.35 9.65 -5.92
N PHE A 54 27.37 10.11 -7.17
CA PHE A 54 28.12 11.29 -7.58
C PHE A 54 27.13 12.33 -8.10
N PRO A 55 27.05 13.50 -7.46
CA PRO A 55 26.22 14.58 -7.94
C PRO A 55 26.78 15.21 -9.22
N ALA A 56 25.92 15.78 -10.02
CA ALA A 56 26.32 16.67 -11.10
C ALA A 56 26.96 17.96 -10.54
N PRO A 57 27.72 18.73 -11.35
CA PRO A 57 28.39 19.94 -10.88
C PRO A 57 27.45 21.02 -10.31
N ASP A 58 26.19 21.04 -10.73
CA ASP A 58 25.13 21.90 -10.22
C ASP A 58 24.60 21.47 -8.85
N GLY A 59 24.85 20.22 -8.45
CA GLY A 59 24.39 19.62 -7.21
C GLY A 59 22.89 19.21 -7.19
N ASP A 60 22.14 19.49 -8.23
CA ASP A 60 20.69 19.32 -8.28
C ASP A 60 20.25 17.90 -8.69
N ARG A 61 21.18 17.07 -9.18
CA ARG A 61 20.91 15.72 -9.66
C ARG A 61 22.10 14.77 -9.45
N ILE A 62 21.85 13.48 -9.54
CA ILE A 62 22.89 12.44 -9.58
C ILE A 62 23.30 12.25 -11.04
N GLU A 63 24.62 12.30 -11.33
CA GLU A 63 25.15 12.10 -12.67
C GLU A 63 25.74 10.70 -12.87
N ARG A 64 26.28 10.10 -11.80
CA ARG A 64 26.89 8.77 -11.84
C ARG A 64 26.68 8.03 -10.55
N VAL A 65 26.74 6.71 -10.64
CA VAL A 65 26.76 5.79 -9.49
C VAL A 65 27.99 4.87 -9.59
N ALA A 66 28.57 4.52 -8.45
CA ALA A 66 29.51 3.42 -8.39
C ALA A 66 28.74 2.14 -8.02
N LEU A 67 28.89 1.14 -8.84
CA LEU A 67 28.33 -0.20 -8.68
C LEU A 67 29.45 -1.15 -8.21
N ARG A 68 29.17 -1.96 -7.20
CA ARG A 68 30.05 -3.02 -6.73
C ARG A 68 29.43 -4.36 -7.10
N ASP A 69 30.20 -5.18 -7.78
CA ASP A 69 29.92 -6.58 -7.97
C ASP A 69 30.25 -7.33 -6.69
N LEU A 70 29.28 -8.05 -6.13
CA LEU A 70 29.42 -8.76 -4.85
C LEU A 70 30.08 -10.14 -4.98
N GLU A 71 30.19 -10.68 -6.20
CA GLU A 71 30.89 -11.95 -6.45
C GLU A 71 32.37 -11.71 -6.69
N GLU A 72 32.70 -10.75 -7.55
CA GLU A 72 34.08 -10.49 -7.96
C GLU A 72 34.76 -9.40 -7.12
N ASP A 73 34.01 -8.73 -6.24
CA ASP A 73 34.46 -7.59 -5.42
C ASP A 73 35.07 -6.45 -6.26
N THR A 74 34.56 -6.25 -7.46
CA THR A 74 35.00 -5.21 -8.39
C THR A 74 34.02 -4.03 -8.36
N THR A 75 34.54 -2.85 -8.73
CA THR A 75 33.72 -1.64 -8.77
C THR A 75 33.79 -1.01 -10.15
N ALA A 76 32.63 -0.60 -10.67
CA ALA A 76 32.51 0.12 -11.94
C ALA A 76 31.62 1.37 -11.77
N GLU A 77 31.87 2.40 -12.56
CA GLU A 77 31.02 3.60 -12.59
C GLU A 77 30.04 3.54 -13.76
N LEU A 78 28.79 3.93 -13.49
CA LEU A 78 27.73 4.01 -14.47
C LEU A 78 27.18 5.44 -14.49
N ARG A 79 27.14 6.08 -15.67
CA ARG A 79 26.41 7.35 -15.86
C ARG A 79 24.93 7.11 -15.91
N ILE A 80 24.20 7.95 -15.18
CA ILE A 80 22.74 7.90 -15.10
C ILE A 80 22.18 9.31 -15.15
N ASP A 81 20.91 9.44 -15.51
CA ASP A 81 20.15 10.68 -15.45
C ASP A 81 19.30 10.74 -14.18
N ASP A 82 18.77 9.58 -13.73
CA ASP A 82 17.91 9.45 -12.55
C ASP A 82 18.12 8.12 -11.81
N LEU A 83 17.73 8.10 -10.54
CA LEU A 83 17.80 6.93 -9.68
C LEU A 83 16.49 6.72 -8.91
N VAL A 84 15.86 5.57 -9.10
CA VAL A 84 14.69 5.14 -8.33
C VAL A 84 15.10 4.14 -7.27
N VAL A 85 14.84 4.45 -5.99
CA VAL A 85 15.20 3.60 -4.84
C VAL A 85 13.97 2.81 -4.37
N CYS A 86 14.08 1.48 -4.42
CA CYS A 86 13.03 0.55 -4.01
C CYS A 86 13.55 -0.43 -2.94
N HIS A 87 13.94 0.10 -1.78
CA HIS A 87 14.52 -0.70 -0.68
C HIS A 87 13.49 -1.19 0.34
N GLY A 88 12.20 -1.01 0.06
CA GLY A 88 11.13 -1.31 1.00
C GLY A 88 10.83 -0.13 1.92
N TYR A 89 10.43 -0.41 3.14
CA TYR A 89 10.08 0.58 4.15
C TYR A 89 10.42 0.06 5.54
N ASP A 90 10.67 0.97 6.45
CA ASP A 90 10.77 0.70 7.87
C ASP A 90 9.38 0.80 8.51
N LEU A 91 9.10 -0.09 9.45
CA LEU A 91 7.83 -0.09 10.16
C LEU A 91 7.90 0.93 11.31
N ASP A 92 7.04 1.94 11.23
CA ASP A 92 6.82 2.87 12.33
C ASP A 92 5.81 2.28 13.31
N ARG A 93 6.25 2.05 14.54
CA ARG A 93 5.44 1.50 15.65
C ARG A 93 5.14 2.52 16.73
N ASP A 94 5.51 3.77 16.54
CA ASP A 94 5.43 4.80 17.59
C ASP A 94 4.02 4.92 18.20
N ILE A 95 2.98 4.82 17.40
CA ILE A 95 1.59 4.86 17.88
C ILE A 95 1.29 3.69 18.81
N ILE A 96 1.80 2.49 18.51
CA ILE A 96 1.55 1.28 19.30
C ILE A 96 2.42 1.31 20.57
N ASP A 97 3.71 1.57 20.40
CA ASP A 97 4.70 1.49 21.47
C ASP A 97 4.51 2.61 22.52
N ASN A 98 4.03 3.79 22.11
CA ASN A 98 3.71 4.90 22.99
C ASN A 98 2.26 4.89 23.51
N SER A 99 1.46 3.89 23.14
CA SER A 99 0.09 3.75 23.62
C SER A 99 0.04 3.21 25.04
N ASN A 100 -0.85 3.75 25.87
CA ASN A 100 -1.17 3.18 27.18
C ASN A 100 -2.03 1.91 27.07
N VAL A 101 -2.48 1.57 25.88
CA VAL A 101 -3.32 0.38 25.60
C VAL A 101 -2.44 -0.72 25.07
N ARG A 102 -2.42 -1.85 25.78
CA ARG A 102 -1.69 -3.04 25.33
C ARG A 102 -2.55 -3.85 24.37
N ILE A 103 -2.19 -3.78 23.09
CA ILE A 103 -2.83 -4.56 22.03
C ILE A 103 -2.02 -5.83 21.82
N GLU A 104 -2.69 -6.97 21.63
CA GLU A 104 -2.02 -8.21 21.25
C GLU A 104 -1.46 -8.09 19.83
N MET A 105 -0.17 -8.43 19.70
CA MET A 105 0.56 -8.35 18.43
C MET A 105 0.95 -9.75 17.95
N LYS A 106 0.99 -9.93 16.63
CA LYS A 106 1.52 -11.12 15.97
C LYS A 106 2.80 -10.73 15.20
N ASP A 107 3.85 -11.55 15.38
CA ASP A 107 5.13 -11.40 14.69
C ASP A 107 5.76 -9.99 14.87
N GLU A 108 5.50 -9.34 16.00
CA GLU A 108 5.96 -7.99 16.36
C GLU A 108 5.46 -6.85 15.44
N TYR A 109 4.79 -7.16 14.34
CA TYR A 109 4.39 -6.18 13.32
C TYR A 109 2.88 -6.00 13.21
N TYR A 110 2.12 -7.09 13.35
CA TYR A 110 0.70 -7.07 13.07
C TYR A 110 -0.11 -7.04 14.36
N VAL A 111 -1.19 -6.29 14.34
CA VAL A 111 -2.22 -6.38 15.36
C VAL A 111 -2.95 -7.71 15.20
N ALA A 112 -2.93 -8.55 16.24
CA ALA A 112 -3.71 -9.77 16.28
C ALA A 112 -5.19 -9.42 16.40
N GLY A 113 -6.03 -9.97 15.52
CA GLY A 113 -7.45 -9.71 15.54
C GLY A 113 -8.28 -10.80 14.89
N THR A 114 -9.55 -10.48 14.68
CA THR A 114 -10.52 -11.38 14.08
C THR A 114 -10.85 -10.99 12.63
N PRO A 115 -11.44 -11.89 11.82
CA PRO A 115 -11.97 -11.54 10.50
C PRO A 115 -13.02 -10.42 10.52
N MET A 116 -13.58 -10.11 11.69
CA MET A 116 -14.49 -8.98 11.91
C MET A 116 -13.77 -7.73 12.42
N CYS A 117 -12.43 -7.72 12.36
CA CYS A 117 -11.58 -6.58 12.71
C CYS A 117 -11.55 -6.19 14.19
N GLU A 118 -12.00 -7.07 15.07
CA GLU A 118 -11.93 -6.87 16.52
C GLU A 118 -10.52 -7.19 17.00
N THR A 119 -9.96 -6.34 17.86
CA THR A 119 -8.66 -6.57 18.51
C THR A 119 -8.83 -7.21 19.88
N SER A 120 -7.73 -7.49 20.58
CA SER A 120 -7.74 -7.94 21.98
C SER A 120 -8.32 -6.91 22.95
N VAL A 121 -8.49 -5.67 22.51
CA VAL A 121 -8.98 -4.55 23.33
C VAL A 121 -10.40 -4.21 22.94
N PRO A 122 -11.39 -4.37 23.85
CA PRO A 122 -12.78 -4.03 23.55
C PRO A 122 -12.96 -2.57 23.13
N GLY A 123 -13.64 -2.37 22.00
CA GLY A 123 -13.88 -1.02 21.43
C GLY A 123 -12.75 -0.50 20.56
N LEU A 124 -11.64 -1.25 20.42
CA LEU A 124 -10.56 -0.97 19.48
C LEU A 124 -10.59 -1.96 18.32
N PHE A 125 -10.59 -1.43 17.11
CA PHE A 125 -10.66 -2.18 15.87
C PHE A 125 -9.43 -1.90 15.01
N ALA A 126 -8.99 -2.89 14.24
CA ALA A 126 -7.88 -2.74 13.30
C ALA A 126 -8.33 -3.15 11.90
N ALA A 127 -7.86 -2.44 10.88
CA ALA A 127 -8.21 -2.70 9.49
C ALA A 127 -7.00 -2.48 8.57
N GLY A 128 -6.95 -3.17 7.44
CA GLY A 128 -5.87 -3.04 6.48
C GLY A 128 -4.67 -3.92 6.82
N ASP A 129 -3.52 -3.60 6.25
CA ASP A 129 -2.33 -4.46 6.32
C ASP A 129 -1.77 -4.67 7.72
N ILE A 130 -2.07 -3.77 8.65
CA ILE A 130 -1.66 -3.91 10.05
C ILE A 130 -2.39 -5.05 10.78
N LEU A 131 -3.58 -5.44 10.30
CA LEU A 131 -4.40 -6.47 10.92
C LEU A 131 -3.97 -7.86 10.46
N SER A 132 -3.81 -8.80 11.38
CA SER A 132 -3.58 -10.22 11.09
C SER A 132 -4.66 -11.10 11.70
N HIS A 133 -5.26 -11.95 10.88
CA HIS A 133 -6.22 -12.97 11.25
C HIS A 133 -6.18 -14.14 10.27
N GLU A 134 -6.88 -15.22 10.58
CA GLU A 134 -7.04 -16.33 9.64
C GLU A 134 -7.84 -15.88 8.40
N GLY A 135 -7.35 -16.20 7.21
CA GLY A 135 -7.96 -15.79 5.94
C GLY A 135 -7.70 -14.34 5.53
N LYS A 136 -6.78 -13.64 6.19
CA LYS A 136 -6.40 -12.27 5.82
C LYS A 136 -5.88 -12.20 4.39
N LEU A 137 -6.43 -11.25 3.62
CA LEU A 137 -5.99 -10.92 2.28
C LEU A 137 -5.14 -9.64 2.32
N HIS A 138 -3.83 -9.78 2.14
CA HIS A 138 -2.87 -8.65 2.11
C HIS A 138 -2.86 -7.98 0.72
N LEU A 139 -3.98 -7.40 0.34
CA LEU A 139 -4.20 -6.62 -0.88
C LEU A 139 -5.07 -5.42 -0.55
N ILE A 140 -5.01 -4.38 -1.39
CA ILE A 140 -5.87 -3.18 -1.26
C ILE A 140 -7.36 -3.57 -1.15
N ALA A 141 -7.81 -4.55 -1.95
CA ALA A 141 -9.18 -5.07 -1.87
C ALA A 141 -9.55 -5.62 -0.49
N GLY A 142 -8.61 -6.32 0.19
CA GLY A 142 -8.79 -6.79 1.55
C GLY A 142 -8.93 -5.65 2.56
N CYS A 143 -8.19 -4.56 2.37
CA CYS A 143 -8.27 -3.39 3.24
C CYS A 143 -9.65 -2.72 3.20
N PHE A 144 -10.30 -2.67 2.04
CA PHE A 144 -11.67 -2.15 1.93
C PHE A 144 -12.67 -3.02 2.70
N GLN A 145 -12.55 -4.34 2.60
CA GLN A 145 -13.42 -5.27 3.34
C GLN A 145 -13.20 -5.13 4.85
N ASP A 146 -11.96 -5.06 5.29
CA ASP A 146 -11.63 -4.87 6.71
C ASP A 146 -12.22 -3.55 7.23
N ALA A 147 -12.05 -2.46 6.50
CA ALA A 147 -12.58 -1.17 6.91
C ALA A 147 -14.11 -1.21 7.09
N ALA A 148 -14.84 -1.86 6.17
CA ALA A 148 -16.28 -2.04 6.29
C ALA A 148 -16.65 -2.88 7.51
N ASN A 149 -15.94 -3.98 7.76
CA ASN A 149 -16.17 -4.83 8.93
C ASN A 149 -15.88 -4.09 10.24
N ALA A 150 -14.75 -3.37 10.31
CA ALA A 150 -14.38 -2.57 11.49
C ALA A 150 -15.44 -1.53 11.84
N VAL A 151 -15.92 -0.77 10.85
CA VAL A 151 -16.97 0.25 11.06
C VAL A 151 -18.29 -0.38 11.52
N ASN A 152 -18.69 -1.51 10.92
CA ASN A 152 -19.90 -2.22 11.34
C ASN A 152 -19.79 -2.72 12.77
N LYS A 153 -18.65 -3.29 13.15
CA LYS A 153 -18.40 -3.76 14.52
C LYS A 153 -18.30 -2.61 15.52
N ALA A 154 -17.67 -1.50 15.16
CA ALA A 154 -17.64 -0.31 15.99
C ALA A 154 -19.05 0.24 16.22
N LYS A 155 -19.90 0.23 15.18
CA LYS A 155 -21.31 0.63 15.31
C LYS A 155 -22.08 -0.29 16.25
N GLN A 156 -21.91 -1.61 16.14
CA GLN A 156 -22.54 -2.57 17.06
C GLN A 156 -22.03 -2.43 18.50
N TYR A 157 -20.74 -2.13 18.69
CA TYR A 157 -20.18 -1.88 20.01
C TYR A 157 -20.85 -0.70 20.72
N ILE A 158 -21.13 0.38 19.96
CA ILE A 158 -21.82 1.59 20.50
C ILE A 158 -23.34 1.37 20.62
N ALA A 159 -23.94 0.66 19.67
CA ALA A 159 -25.37 0.40 19.58
C ALA A 159 -25.60 -1.10 19.30
N PRO A 160 -25.73 -1.93 20.35
CA PRO A 160 -25.83 -3.40 20.21
C PRO A 160 -26.96 -3.89 19.30
N ASP A 161 -28.04 -3.11 19.18
CA ASP A 161 -29.18 -3.41 18.30
C ASP A 161 -28.96 -3.02 16.83
N ALA A 162 -27.80 -2.43 16.49
CA ALA A 162 -27.49 -2.08 15.12
C ALA A 162 -27.32 -3.33 14.24
N PRO A 163 -27.72 -3.26 12.94
CA PRO A 163 -27.50 -4.36 12.01
C PRO A 163 -26.03 -4.82 11.97
N GLY A 164 -25.81 -6.13 11.95
CA GLY A 164 -24.47 -6.74 11.94
C GLY A 164 -23.79 -6.76 10.58
N TYR A 165 -24.34 -6.10 9.58
CA TYR A 165 -23.84 -6.08 8.21
C TYR A 165 -24.03 -4.70 7.58
N GLY A 166 -23.13 -4.36 6.65
CA GLY A 166 -23.26 -3.16 5.85
C GLY A 166 -24.40 -3.29 4.83
N MET A 167 -25.17 -2.23 4.68
CA MET A 167 -26.25 -2.17 3.69
C MET A 167 -25.97 -1.11 2.65
N VAL A 168 -26.49 -1.35 1.43
CA VAL A 168 -26.49 -0.33 0.39
C VAL A 168 -27.33 0.86 0.88
N SER A 169 -26.79 2.07 0.79
CA SER A 169 -27.44 3.29 1.31
C SER A 169 -28.84 3.53 0.75
N SER A 170 -29.12 3.08 -0.48
CA SER A 170 -30.45 3.16 -1.12
C SER A 170 -31.51 2.30 -0.44
N HIS A 171 -31.11 1.29 0.32
CA HIS A 171 -32.02 0.41 1.08
C HIS A 171 -32.10 0.80 2.56
N ASN A 172 -31.39 1.85 2.98
CA ASN A 172 -31.41 2.30 4.36
C ASN A 172 -32.67 3.13 4.65
N GLU A 173 -33.58 2.57 5.43
CA GLU A 173 -34.82 3.22 5.79
C GLU A 173 -34.63 4.47 6.64
N LEU A 174 -33.51 4.63 7.34
CA LEU A 174 -33.17 5.81 8.13
C LEU A 174 -33.27 7.12 7.34
N PHE A 175 -32.97 7.06 6.04
CA PHE A 175 -33.02 8.23 5.16
C PHE A 175 -34.34 8.37 4.39
N LYS A 176 -35.28 7.44 4.54
CA LYS A 176 -36.51 7.40 3.75
C LYS A 176 -37.37 8.64 3.99
N GLU A 177 -37.54 9.05 5.24
CA GLU A 177 -38.29 10.27 5.58
C GLU A 177 -37.57 11.53 5.12
N ARG A 178 -36.27 11.64 5.40
CA ARG A 178 -35.44 12.76 4.95
C ARG A 178 -35.46 12.93 3.44
N ASN A 179 -35.38 11.85 2.69
CA ASN A 179 -35.44 11.87 1.23
C ASN A 179 -36.83 12.26 0.73
N ARG A 180 -37.90 11.87 1.44
CA ARG A 180 -39.26 12.29 1.14
C ARG A 180 -39.45 13.80 1.34
N GLU A 181 -38.91 14.36 2.43
CA GLU A 181 -38.97 15.80 2.71
C GLU A 181 -38.15 16.61 1.69
N LEU A 182 -36.93 16.16 1.37
CA LEU A 182 -36.08 16.79 0.33
C LEU A 182 -36.81 16.81 -1.02
N LYS A 183 -37.44 15.70 -1.39
CA LYS A 183 -38.22 15.61 -2.63
C LYS A 183 -39.39 16.57 -2.63
N LYS A 184 -40.16 16.70 -1.52
CA LYS A 184 -41.27 17.65 -1.39
C LYS A 184 -40.78 19.09 -1.55
N ARG A 185 -39.67 19.49 -0.92
CA ARG A 185 -39.10 20.85 -1.04
C ARG A 185 -38.69 21.14 -2.48
N LEU A 186 -37.98 20.22 -3.12
CA LEU A 186 -37.52 20.37 -4.50
C LEU A 186 -38.73 20.58 -5.47
N PHE A 187 -39.79 19.80 -5.31
CA PHE A 187 -40.98 19.94 -6.15
C PHE A 187 -41.75 21.25 -5.88
N ALA A 188 -41.75 21.74 -4.63
CA ALA A 188 -42.34 23.03 -4.30
C ALA A 188 -41.56 24.19 -4.94
N GLU A 189 -40.25 24.16 -4.90
CA GLU A 189 -39.36 25.17 -5.54
C GLU A 189 -39.54 25.20 -7.06
N LEU A 190 -39.64 24.03 -7.71
CA LEU A 190 -39.89 23.91 -9.14
C LEU A 190 -41.28 24.43 -9.56
N ALA A 191 -42.27 24.32 -8.68
CA ALA A 191 -43.62 24.82 -8.93
C ALA A 191 -43.72 26.36 -8.85
N VAL A 192 -42.85 27.02 -8.08
CA VAL A 192 -42.80 28.49 -7.95
C VAL A 192 -42.07 29.17 -9.12
N GLN A 193 -41.29 28.40 -9.90
CA GLN A 193 -40.56 28.92 -11.07
C GLN A 193 -41.38 28.93 -12.38
N LYS A 194 -42.67 28.59 -12.32
CA LYS A 194 -43.63 28.73 -13.41
C LYS A 194 -44.54 29.95 -13.17
#